data_13b908748431622a173ff8940c3cd2a1
#
_entry.id   13b908748431622a173ff8940c3cd2a1
#
_cell.length_a   1.000
_cell.length_b   1.000
_cell.length_c   1.000
_cell.angle_alpha   90.00
_cell.angle_beta   90.00
_cell.angle_gamma   90.00
#
_symmetry.space_group_name_H-M   'P 1'
#
loop_
_entity.id
_entity.type
_entity.pdbx_description
1 polymer ?
#
loop_
_entity_poly.entity_id
_entity_poly.type
_entity_poly.pdbx_seq_one_letter_code
_entity_poly.pdbx_strand_id
1 'polypeptide(L)'
;MNLSPGEQILFEGHPSWRAILGFYLKGIVVAAIAGLIAKLAGAGGGTVFLIVLAVTAVTVLAGFVKRVATTYTITNRRLNIKRGIISREIQETRLERVQNVNYNQSLFQRMVRVGNVDFDTAGTSDSDFVFIGVADPSDVVHRVDQATGAGTAGTHGLGEPQPPAQQAPPQTPPQQ
;
A
#
# COMPACT_ATOMS: atom_id res chain seq x y z
N MET A 1 -17.68 -0.57 11.22
CA MET A 1 -16.97 0.61 11.74
C MET A 1 -18.02 1.63 12.12
N ASN A 2 -17.96 2.21 13.32
CA ASN A 2 -18.88 3.29 13.69
C ASN A 2 -18.27 4.59 13.21
N LEU A 3 -18.91 5.24 12.26
CA LEU A 3 -18.50 6.54 11.74
C LEU A 3 -18.95 7.65 12.72
N SER A 4 -18.10 8.62 12.97
CA SER A 4 -18.45 9.81 13.74
C SER A 4 -19.35 10.76 12.94
N PRO A 5 -20.16 11.62 13.57
CA PRO A 5 -20.95 12.59 12.84
C PRO A 5 -20.10 13.45 11.89
N GLY A 6 -20.47 13.49 10.61
CA GLY A 6 -19.72 14.18 9.56
C GLY A 6 -18.47 13.45 9.04
N GLU A 7 -18.23 12.21 9.45
CA GLU A 7 -17.16 11.37 8.90
C GLU A 7 -17.63 10.68 7.62
N GLN A 8 -16.81 10.79 6.56
CA GLN A 8 -17.09 10.20 5.24
C GLN A 8 -15.97 9.25 4.85
N ILE A 9 -16.35 8.11 4.28
CA ILE A 9 -15.39 7.16 3.72
C ILE A 9 -14.95 7.68 2.34
N LEU A 10 -13.66 7.92 2.19
CA LEU A 10 -13.04 8.35 0.93
C LEU A 10 -12.53 7.17 0.12
N PHE A 11 -12.09 6.13 0.80
CA PHE A 11 -11.60 4.90 0.20
C PHE A 11 -11.88 3.72 1.13
N GLU A 12 -12.39 2.63 0.56
CA GLU A 12 -12.46 1.34 1.21
C GLU A 12 -12.01 0.27 0.21
N GLY A 13 -11.10 -0.59 0.65
CA GLY A 13 -10.53 -1.59 -0.24
C GLY A 13 -9.89 -2.76 0.50
N HIS A 14 -9.60 -3.77 -0.30
CA HIS A 14 -8.85 -4.96 0.11
C HIS A 14 -7.55 -5.05 -0.70
N PRO A 15 -6.57 -5.86 -0.24
CA PRO A 15 -5.42 -6.19 -1.07
C PRO A 15 -5.87 -6.70 -2.45
N SER A 16 -5.20 -6.22 -3.49
CA SER A 16 -5.53 -6.61 -4.87
C SER A 16 -5.24 -8.09 -5.11
N TRP A 17 -6.05 -8.75 -5.93
CA TRP A 17 -5.77 -10.10 -6.42
C TRP A 17 -4.40 -10.20 -7.09
N ARG A 18 -4.00 -9.14 -7.79
CA ARG A 18 -2.71 -9.06 -8.48
C ARG A 18 -1.54 -9.06 -7.50
N ALA A 19 -1.71 -8.49 -6.30
CA ALA A 19 -0.70 -8.51 -5.25
C ALA A 19 -0.40 -9.93 -4.73
N ILE A 20 -1.40 -10.83 -4.80
CA ILE A 20 -1.29 -12.21 -4.31
C ILE A 20 -0.74 -13.15 -5.40
N LEU A 21 -0.63 -12.71 -6.66
CA LEU A 21 -0.10 -13.54 -7.75
C LEU A 21 1.28 -14.12 -7.42
N GLY A 22 2.16 -13.34 -6.80
CA GLY A 22 3.47 -13.85 -6.35
C GLY A 22 3.37 -14.97 -5.32
N PHE A 23 2.36 -14.93 -4.44
CA PHE A 23 2.09 -16.00 -3.50
C PHE A 23 1.61 -17.27 -4.20
N TYR A 24 0.70 -17.14 -5.16
CA TYR A 24 0.20 -18.27 -5.94
C TYR A 24 1.31 -18.89 -6.79
N LEU A 25 2.17 -18.08 -7.41
CA LEU A 25 3.30 -18.59 -8.18
C LEU A 25 4.25 -19.42 -7.31
N LYS A 26 4.58 -18.94 -6.10
CA LYS A 26 5.37 -19.71 -5.12
C LYS A 26 4.66 -21.01 -4.73
N GLY A 27 3.36 -20.99 -4.53
CA GLY A 27 2.57 -22.18 -4.20
C GLY A 27 2.58 -23.23 -5.32
N ILE A 28 2.50 -22.80 -6.59
CA ILE A 28 2.59 -23.70 -7.74
C ILE A 28 3.97 -24.36 -7.80
N VAL A 29 5.05 -23.60 -7.55
CA VAL A 29 6.41 -24.16 -7.51
C VAL A 29 6.53 -25.19 -6.39
N VAL A 30 5.99 -24.90 -5.19
CA VAL A 30 5.98 -25.86 -4.08
C VAL A 30 5.18 -27.12 -4.43
N ALA A 31 4.02 -26.97 -5.08
CA ALA A 31 3.22 -28.09 -5.53
C ALA A 31 3.97 -28.98 -6.55
N ALA A 32 4.68 -28.35 -7.51
CA ALA A 32 5.49 -29.08 -8.49
C ALA A 32 6.64 -29.85 -7.84
N ILE A 33 7.34 -29.23 -6.87
CA ILE A 33 8.42 -29.88 -6.12
C ILE A 33 7.87 -31.04 -5.30
N ALA A 34 6.74 -30.87 -4.61
CA ALA A 34 6.12 -31.93 -3.83
C ALA A 34 5.69 -33.12 -4.71
N GLY A 35 5.14 -32.86 -5.89
CA GLY A 35 4.79 -33.88 -6.88
C GLY A 35 6.04 -34.62 -7.42
N LEU A 36 7.12 -33.91 -7.67
CA LEU A 36 8.37 -34.50 -8.12
C LEU A 36 8.98 -35.43 -7.05
N ILE A 37 9.02 -34.96 -5.80
CA ILE A 37 9.50 -35.77 -4.67
C ILE A 37 8.66 -37.05 -4.51
N ALA A 38 7.33 -36.92 -4.57
CA ALA A 38 6.44 -38.08 -4.48
C ALA A 38 6.70 -39.10 -5.63
N LYS A 39 6.91 -38.58 -6.84
CA LYS A 39 7.23 -39.45 -7.99
C LYS A 39 8.57 -40.16 -7.83
N LEU A 40 9.60 -39.49 -7.35
CA LEU A 40 10.92 -40.05 -7.07
C LEU A 40 10.88 -41.11 -5.94
N ALA A 41 9.97 -40.92 -4.98
CA ALA A 41 9.68 -41.87 -3.91
C ALA A 41 8.88 -43.10 -4.37
N GLY A 42 8.57 -43.22 -5.67
CA GLY A 42 7.86 -44.37 -6.22
C GLY A 42 6.34 -44.28 -6.17
N ALA A 43 5.79 -43.11 -5.89
CA ALA A 43 4.32 -42.93 -5.86
C ALA A 43 3.72 -43.06 -7.26
N GLY A 44 2.58 -43.75 -7.34
CA GLY A 44 1.80 -43.84 -8.57
C GLY A 44 1.30 -42.50 -9.07
N GLY A 45 1.04 -42.40 -10.39
CA GLY A 45 0.61 -41.14 -11.02
C GLY A 45 -0.64 -40.51 -10.37
N GLY A 46 -1.61 -41.31 -9.93
CA GLY A 46 -2.80 -40.84 -9.22
C GLY A 46 -2.47 -40.17 -7.87
N THR A 47 -1.54 -40.75 -7.11
CA THR A 47 -1.09 -40.18 -5.84
C THR A 47 -0.36 -38.88 -6.05
N VAL A 48 0.52 -38.78 -7.05
CA VAL A 48 1.21 -37.54 -7.41
C VAL A 48 0.22 -36.46 -7.78
N PHE A 49 -0.78 -36.78 -8.60
CA PHE A 49 -1.83 -35.83 -9.00
C PHE A 49 -2.60 -35.31 -7.78
N LEU A 50 -2.99 -36.19 -6.85
CA LEU A 50 -3.71 -35.81 -5.63
C LEU A 50 -2.86 -34.87 -4.74
N ILE A 51 -1.56 -35.15 -4.60
CA ILE A 51 -0.66 -34.29 -3.80
C ILE A 51 -0.56 -32.90 -4.42
N VAL A 52 -0.32 -32.81 -5.73
CA VAL A 52 -0.24 -31.52 -6.44
C VAL A 52 -1.56 -30.75 -6.33
N LEU A 53 -2.68 -31.45 -6.52
CA LEU A 53 -4.01 -30.86 -6.41
C LEU A 53 -4.26 -30.34 -4.99
N ALA A 54 -3.95 -31.13 -3.97
CA ALA A 54 -4.14 -30.74 -2.56
C ALA A 54 -3.30 -29.51 -2.19
N VAL A 55 -2.02 -29.50 -2.54
CA VAL A 55 -1.12 -28.35 -2.26
C VAL A 55 -1.60 -27.10 -2.99
N THR A 56 -2.04 -27.24 -4.24
CA THR A 56 -2.57 -26.11 -5.02
C THR A 56 -3.87 -25.59 -4.40
N ALA A 57 -4.80 -26.47 -4.02
CA ALA A 57 -6.07 -26.09 -3.37
C ALA A 57 -5.83 -25.34 -2.05
N VAL A 58 -4.91 -25.85 -1.21
CA VAL A 58 -4.53 -25.18 0.05
C VAL A 58 -3.92 -23.80 -0.23
N THR A 59 -3.06 -23.68 -1.24
CA THR A 59 -2.44 -22.41 -1.62
C THR A 59 -3.50 -21.39 -2.07
N VAL A 60 -4.43 -21.81 -2.91
CA VAL A 60 -5.53 -20.93 -3.39
C VAL A 60 -6.41 -20.49 -2.23
N LEU A 61 -6.79 -21.42 -1.35
CA LEU A 61 -7.61 -21.11 -0.18
C LEU A 61 -6.90 -20.15 0.76
N ALA A 62 -5.61 -20.38 1.06
CA ALA A 62 -4.81 -19.52 1.92
C ALA A 62 -4.67 -18.11 1.34
N GLY A 63 -4.45 -17.98 0.03
CA GLY A 63 -4.40 -16.69 -0.65
C GLY A 63 -5.75 -15.95 -0.60
N PHE A 64 -6.85 -16.64 -0.80
CA PHE A 64 -8.20 -16.09 -0.68
C PHE A 64 -8.48 -15.58 0.74
N VAL A 65 -8.21 -16.42 1.74
CA VAL A 65 -8.36 -16.07 3.17
C VAL A 65 -7.53 -14.83 3.51
N LYS A 66 -6.26 -14.80 3.10
CA LYS A 66 -5.37 -13.67 3.34
C LYS A 66 -5.90 -12.36 2.75
N ARG A 67 -6.54 -12.41 1.59
CA ARG A 67 -7.14 -11.25 0.95
C ARG A 67 -8.36 -10.74 1.71
N VAL A 68 -9.31 -11.62 2.00
CA VAL A 68 -10.58 -11.26 2.67
C VAL A 68 -10.35 -10.83 4.12
N ALA A 69 -9.28 -11.35 4.74
CA ALA A 69 -8.90 -11.01 6.11
C ALA A 69 -8.41 -9.57 6.30
N THR A 70 -8.12 -8.82 5.24
CA THR A 70 -7.56 -7.47 5.37
C THR A 70 -8.48 -6.45 4.68
N THR A 71 -8.86 -5.41 5.41
CA THR A 71 -9.63 -4.28 4.89
C THR A 71 -8.90 -2.99 5.22
N TYR A 72 -8.77 -2.12 4.24
CA TYR A 72 -8.23 -0.78 4.36
C TYR A 72 -9.36 0.22 4.23
N THR A 73 -9.43 1.19 5.14
CA THR A 73 -10.44 2.24 5.09
C THR A 73 -9.76 3.60 5.32
N ILE A 74 -10.01 4.55 4.44
CA ILE A 74 -9.59 5.93 4.56
C ILE A 74 -10.85 6.78 4.71
N THR A 75 -10.91 7.57 5.77
CA THR A 75 -11.96 8.55 5.96
C THR A 75 -11.37 9.95 5.90
N ASN A 76 -12.21 10.97 5.92
CA ASN A 76 -11.78 12.38 6.03
C ASN A 76 -11.14 12.73 7.40
N ARG A 77 -11.07 11.78 8.37
CA ARG A 77 -10.53 12.01 9.72
C ARG A 77 -9.47 11.02 10.14
N ARG A 78 -9.52 9.79 9.63
CA ARG A 78 -8.65 8.70 10.08
C ARG A 78 -8.37 7.68 8.99
N LEU A 79 -7.24 6.99 9.17
CA LEU A 79 -6.87 5.80 8.43
C LEU A 79 -7.14 4.59 9.32
N ASN A 80 -7.69 3.52 8.77
CA ASN A 80 -7.97 2.29 9.49
C ASN A 80 -7.51 1.07 8.70
N ILE A 81 -6.76 0.19 9.35
CA ILE A 81 -6.41 -1.13 8.85
C ILE A 81 -7.05 -2.16 9.76
N LYS A 82 -7.89 -2.98 9.17
CA LYS A 82 -8.47 -4.12 9.87
C LYS A 82 -7.88 -5.39 9.29
N ARG A 83 -7.23 -6.19 10.12
CA ARG A 83 -6.64 -7.48 9.75
C ARG A 83 -7.21 -8.61 10.60
N GLY A 84 -7.34 -9.78 9.99
CA GLY A 84 -7.72 -11.02 10.64
C GLY A 84 -9.20 -11.38 10.55
N ILE A 85 -9.47 -12.68 10.48
CA ILE A 85 -10.82 -13.27 10.45
C ILE A 85 -11.21 -13.74 11.86
N ILE A 86 -10.33 -14.48 12.51
CA ILE A 86 -10.57 -15.07 13.85
C ILE A 86 -10.11 -14.09 14.93
N SER A 87 -8.88 -13.59 14.82
CA SER A 87 -8.35 -12.52 15.66
C SER A 87 -8.45 -11.22 14.89
N ARG A 88 -9.09 -10.21 15.47
CA ARG A 88 -9.24 -8.90 14.83
C ARG A 88 -8.18 -7.97 15.37
N GLU A 89 -7.25 -7.58 14.52
CA GLU A 89 -6.32 -6.50 14.75
C GLU A 89 -6.85 -5.26 14.01
N ILE A 90 -7.04 -4.18 14.73
CA ILE A 90 -7.50 -2.91 14.18
C ILE A 90 -6.41 -1.89 14.51
N GLN A 91 -5.78 -1.38 13.48
CA GLN A 91 -4.86 -0.25 13.58
C GLN A 91 -5.57 1.00 13.05
N GLU A 92 -5.57 2.04 13.85
CA GLU A 92 -6.23 3.30 13.52
C GLU A 92 -5.28 4.47 13.81
N THR A 93 -5.17 5.39 12.87
CA THR A 93 -4.44 6.64 13.08
C THR A 93 -5.24 7.81 12.53
N ARG A 94 -5.13 8.98 13.18
CA ARG A 94 -5.77 10.20 12.72
C ARG A 94 -5.04 10.74 11.50
N LEU A 95 -5.78 11.22 10.52
CA LEU A 95 -5.22 11.78 9.29
C LEU A 95 -4.30 12.99 9.58
N GLU A 96 -4.60 13.77 10.63
CA GLU A 96 -3.80 14.90 11.10
C GLU A 96 -2.39 14.52 11.59
N ARG A 97 -2.16 13.24 11.91
CA ARG A 97 -0.85 12.72 12.33
C ARG A 97 0.00 12.22 11.17
N VAL A 98 -0.59 12.08 9.99
CA VAL A 98 0.14 11.65 8.79
C VAL A 98 0.99 12.82 8.30
N GLN A 99 2.31 12.61 8.27
CA GLN A 99 3.28 13.63 7.84
C GLN A 99 3.72 13.42 6.40
N ASN A 100 3.96 12.16 6.01
CA ASN A 100 4.34 11.79 4.66
C ASN A 100 3.54 10.58 4.20
N VAL A 101 3.26 10.54 2.90
CA VAL A 101 2.66 9.39 2.24
C VAL A 101 3.58 8.95 1.12
N ASN A 102 4.16 7.78 1.28
CA ASN A 102 5.06 7.19 0.31
C ASN A 102 4.42 5.96 -0.31
N TYR A 103 4.75 5.63 -1.55
CA TYR A 103 4.40 4.34 -2.10
C TYR A 103 5.62 3.65 -2.68
N ASN A 104 5.65 2.32 -2.54
CA ASN A 104 6.72 1.49 -3.02
C ASN A 104 6.17 0.40 -3.96
N GLN A 105 6.84 0.22 -5.09
CA GLN A 105 6.51 -0.79 -6.08
C GLN A 105 7.79 -1.49 -6.57
N SER A 106 7.86 -2.80 -6.43
CA SER A 106 8.87 -3.61 -7.14
C SER A 106 8.56 -3.64 -8.65
N LEU A 107 9.53 -4.06 -9.46
CA LEU A 107 9.33 -4.19 -10.91
C LEU A 107 8.10 -5.06 -11.24
N PHE A 108 7.96 -6.21 -10.57
CA PHE A 108 6.80 -7.07 -10.75
C PHE A 108 5.49 -6.38 -10.32
N GLN A 109 5.48 -5.72 -9.18
CA GLN A 109 4.32 -4.98 -8.68
C GLN A 109 3.91 -3.86 -9.64
N ARG A 110 4.88 -3.18 -10.25
CA ARG A 110 4.64 -2.13 -11.24
C ARG A 110 3.99 -2.70 -12.51
N MET A 111 4.44 -3.86 -12.99
CA MET A 111 3.82 -4.54 -14.14
C MET A 111 2.35 -4.89 -13.91
N VAL A 112 2.01 -5.32 -12.69
CA VAL A 112 0.64 -5.70 -12.32
C VAL A 112 -0.16 -4.55 -11.69
N ARG A 113 0.37 -3.32 -11.68
CA ARG A 113 -0.25 -2.11 -11.13
C ARG A 113 -0.71 -2.28 -9.68
N VAL A 114 0.15 -2.79 -8.84
CA VAL A 114 -0.05 -2.87 -7.40
C VAL A 114 1.14 -2.29 -6.67
N GLY A 115 0.96 -1.91 -5.41
CA GLY A 115 2.05 -1.41 -4.58
C GLY A 115 1.67 -1.37 -3.11
N ASN A 116 2.63 -0.95 -2.32
CA ASN A 116 2.41 -0.70 -0.90
C ASN A 116 2.40 0.80 -0.68
N VAL A 117 1.44 1.30 0.07
CA VAL A 117 1.36 2.70 0.48
C VAL A 117 1.72 2.77 1.95
N ASP A 118 2.72 3.56 2.25
CA ASP A 118 3.33 3.74 3.55
C ASP A 118 2.99 5.11 4.09
N PHE A 119 2.49 5.15 5.32
CA PHE A 119 2.07 6.38 5.99
C PHE A 119 2.96 6.63 7.19
N ASP A 120 3.81 7.64 7.08
CA ASP A 120 4.63 8.10 8.19
C ASP A 120 3.78 8.93 9.14
N THR A 121 3.74 8.52 10.42
CA THR A 121 2.94 9.20 11.44
C THR A 121 3.83 9.88 12.49
N ALA A 122 3.42 11.05 12.94
CA ALA A 122 4.12 11.78 13.99
C ALA A 122 4.15 10.99 15.30
N GLY A 123 5.36 10.74 15.83
CA GLY A 123 5.58 10.14 17.15
C GLY A 123 5.98 8.67 17.14
N THR A 124 6.07 8.02 16.00
CA THR A 124 6.64 6.68 15.84
C THR A 124 7.80 6.75 14.86
N SER A 125 8.92 6.11 15.21
CA SER A 125 10.14 6.09 14.37
C SER A 125 10.09 5.05 13.25
N ASP A 126 9.04 4.23 13.20
CA ASP A 126 8.82 3.21 12.17
C ASP A 126 7.50 3.47 11.44
N SER A 127 7.49 3.18 10.16
CA SER A 127 6.29 3.21 9.30
C SER A 127 5.33 2.07 9.68
N ASP A 128 4.65 2.25 10.81
CA ASP A 128 3.75 1.23 11.36
C ASP A 128 2.44 1.09 10.58
N PHE A 129 2.18 2.01 9.65
CA PHE A 129 0.91 2.07 8.95
C PHE A 129 1.08 1.88 7.44
N VAL A 130 1.01 0.62 6.99
CA VAL A 130 1.25 0.26 5.60
C VAL A 130 0.03 -0.45 4.99
N PHE A 131 -0.48 0.07 3.88
CA PHE A 131 -1.45 -0.61 3.02
C PHE A 131 -0.70 -1.49 2.02
N ILE A 132 -0.70 -2.79 2.23
CA ILE A 132 0.06 -3.74 1.44
C ILE A 132 -0.78 -4.22 0.24
N GLY A 133 -0.19 -4.16 -0.95
CA GLY A 133 -0.77 -4.76 -2.15
C GLY A 133 -2.01 -4.05 -2.67
N VAL A 134 -2.06 -2.74 -2.54
CA VAL A 134 -3.17 -1.92 -3.04
C VAL A 134 -3.09 -1.80 -4.55
N ALA A 135 -4.23 -1.85 -5.24
CA ALA A 135 -4.30 -1.53 -6.67
C ALA A 135 -4.11 -0.03 -6.86
N ASP A 136 -3.33 0.35 -7.87
CA ASP A 136 -3.07 1.73 -8.25
C ASP A 136 -2.71 2.64 -7.05
N PRO A 137 -1.54 2.41 -6.40
CA PRO A 137 -1.19 3.09 -5.15
C PRO A 137 -1.11 4.62 -5.27
N SER A 138 -0.83 5.14 -6.46
CA SER A 138 -0.87 6.58 -6.75
C SER A 138 -2.26 7.19 -6.50
N ASP A 139 -3.32 6.48 -6.85
CA ASP A 139 -4.70 6.92 -6.60
C ASP A 139 -5.01 7.05 -5.11
N VAL A 140 -4.46 6.13 -4.31
CA VAL A 140 -4.63 6.16 -2.84
C VAL A 140 -3.91 7.37 -2.26
N VAL A 141 -2.68 7.64 -2.70
CA VAL A 141 -1.92 8.83 -2.29
C VAL A 141 -2.69 10.10 -2.63
N HIS A 142 -3.17 10.24 -3.87
CA HIS A 142 -3.97 11.41 -4.28
C HIS A 142 -5.23 11.62 -3.43
N ARG A 143 -5.92 10.55 -3.05
CA ARG A 143 -7.11 10.65 -2.18
C ARG A 143 -6.75 11.12 -0.77
N VAL A 144 -5.62 10.66 -0.25
CA VAL A 144 -5.14 11.11 1.06
C VAL A 144 -4.70 12.58 0.99
N ASP A 145 -3.96 12.98 -0.05
CA ASP A 145 -3.55 14.36 -0.26
C ASP A 145 -4.74 15.31 -0.38
N GLN A 146 -5.78 14.89 -1.08
CA GLN A 146 -7.04 15.64 -1.15
C GLN A 146 -7.72 15.77 0.22
N ALA A 147 -7.69 14.69 1.01
CA ALA A 147 -8.30 14.66 2.33
C ALA A 147 -7.54 15.52 3.36
N THR A 148 -6.22 15.59 3.25
CA THR A 148 -5.35 16.41 4.12
C THR A 148 -5.25 17.86 3.69
N GLY A 149 -5.80 18.23 2.50
CA GLY A 149 -5.63 19.57 1.94
C GLY A 149 -4.23 19.87 1.38
N ALA A 150 -3.33 18.90 1.40
CA ALA A 150 -1.98 19.04 0.88
C ALA A 150 -1.92 19.15 -0.66
N GLY A 151 -2.97 18.69 -1.34
CA GLY A 151 -3.08 18.79 -2.80
C GLY A 151 -3.20 20.23 -3.35
N THR A 152 -3.50 21.20 -2.50
CA THR A 152 -3.62 22.61 -2.91
C THR A 152 -2.27 23.36 -2.83
N ALA A 153 -1.30 22.85 -2.09
CA ALA A 153 0.00 23.51 -1.93
C ALA A 153 0.98 23.21 -3.07
N GLY A 154 0.78 22.11 -3.82
CA GLY A 154 1.68 21.70 -4.92
C GLY A 154 1.50 22.44 -6.24
N THR A 155 0.42 23.18 -6.44
CA THR A 155 0.10 23.85 -7.72
C THR A 155 0.59 25.32 -7.76
N HIS A 156 1.10 25.85 -6.66
CA HIS A 156 1.63 27.22 -6.61
C HIS A 156 3.16 27.30 -6.80
N GLY A 157 3.82 26.21 -7.18
CA GLY A 157 5.26 26.14 -7.38
C GLY A 157 5.74 26.26 -8.83
N LEU A 158 4.91 26.54 -9.80
CA LEU A 158 5.34 26.77 -11.19
C LEU A 158 5.15 28.22 -11.58
N GLY A 159 6.17 29.02 -11.24
CA GLY A 159 6.56 30.14 -12.09
C GLY A 159 5.73 31.40 -12.02
N GLU A 160 5.67 32.05 -10.86
CA GLU A 160 5.63 33.50 -10.91
C GLU A 160 7.07 33.97 -11.24
N PRO A 161 7.29 34.72 -12.33
CA PRO A 161 8.59 35.33 -12.58
C PRO A 161 8.89 36.32 -11.44
N GLN A 162 9.92 36.04 -10.67
CA GLN A 162 10.41 37.05 -9.70
C GLN A 162 10.65 38.35 -10.44
N PRO A 163 10.07 39.45 -9.98
CA PRO A 163 10.41 40.75 -10.52
C PRO A 163 11.94 40.95 -10.34
N PRO A 164 12.64 41.53 -11.32
CA PRO A 164 14.08 41.73 -11.24
C PRO A 164 14.42 42.47 -9.97
N ALA A 165 15.37 41.90 -9.22
CA ALA A 165 15.89 42.53 -8.01
C ALA A 165 16.25 43.97 -8.31
N GLN A 166 15.53 44.91 -7.66
CA GLN A 166 15.90 46.30 -7.68
C GLN A 166 17.31 46.42 -7.08
N GLN A 167 18.28 46.69 -7.95
CA GLN A 167 19.62 47.01 -7.53
C GLN A 167 19.55 48.26 -6.66
N ALA A 168 19.94 48.13 -5.40
CA ALA A 168 20.10 49.28 -4.51
C ALA A 168 21.07 50.29 -5.14
N PRO A 169 20.77 51.59 -5.04
CA PRO A 169 21.64 52.60 -5.61
C PRO A 169 23.03 52.56 -4.93
N PRO A 170 24.12 52.86 -5.68
CA PRO A 170 25.47 52.82 -5.15
C PRO A 170 25.63 53.81 -3.98
N GLN A 171 26.08 53.30 -2.85
CA GLN A 171 26.44 54.12 -1.70
C GLN A 171 27.67 54.94 -2.03
N THR A 172 27.51 56.25 -2.00
CA THR A 172 28.61 57.23 -2.16
C THR A 172 29.55 57.11 -0.93
N PRO A 173 30.86 56.96 -1.08
CA PRO A 173 31.79 56.96 0.03
C PRO A 173 31.87 58.32 0.73
N PRO A 174 32.09 58.36 2.06
CA PRO A 174 32.20 59.60 2.79
C PRO A 174 33.47 60.35 2.37
N GLN A 175 33.32 61.62 1.97
CA GLN A 175 34.43 62.51 1.74
C GLN A 175 35.03 62.94 3.08
N GLN A 176 36.35 62.78 3.22
CA GLN A 176 37.13 63.38 4.26
C GLN A 176 37.51 64.82 3.85
#